data_64f831751eacf77f3401c0ca990cdf71
#
_entry.id   64f831751eacf77f3401c0ca990cdf71
#
_cell.length_a   1.000
_cell.length_b   1.000
_cell.length_c   1.000
_cell.angle_alpha   90.00
_cell.angle_beta   90.00
_cell.angle_gamma   90.00
#
_symmetry.space_group_name_H-M   'P 1'
#
loop_
_entity.id
_entity.type
_entity.pdbx_description
1 polymer ?
#
loop_
_entity_poly.entity_id
_entity_poly.type
_entity_poly.pdbx_seq_one_letter_code
_entity_poly.pdbx_strand_id
1 'polypeptide(L)'
;MKFSAILIAGLLIAAPSAWAQQSPLVLPMIEPGQPMEASPLEPAPEIPDATSADELVPAAPQRQEIEAETTPAPVVVELFTSQGCNSCPPAEAYLGELAKRKDVLALSFHVDYWDYIGWKDRYADPAYTTRQRAYAKTLGDGMVYTPQIIVAGASDAVGSNRGTVDAAIKQAKTRLKMQALKIERDPASGEVSLELPEADLPVPATLWLVTYQYQNQDAIKSGENRGRKLVSFNTVRSLQKVGVWDGRASTLALNLSAQAKANNPDGCAIIANLADYGPVIAAVAFDFDEAW
;
A
#
# COMPACT_ATOMS: atom_id res chain seq x y z
N MET A 1 -25.97 -13.10 -67.06
CA MET A 1 -26.04 -13.87 -65.79
C MET A 1 -26.50 -12.92 -64.72
N LYS A 2 -27.62 -13.21 -64.05
CA LYS A 2 -28.41 -12.26 -63.25
C LYS A 2 -27.86 -12.19 -61.83
N PHE A 3 -27.50 -11.02 -61.33
CA PHE A 3 -27.21 -10.78 -59.93
C PHE A 3 -28.54 -10.41 -59.20
N SER A 4 -28.92 -11.21 -58.23
CA SER A 4 -30.06 -10.91 -57.33
C SER A 4 -29.50 -10.21 -56.08
N ALA A 5 -29.92 -8.99 -55.82
CA ALA A 5 -29.67 -8.25 -54.59
C ALA A 5 -30.78 -8.60 -53.59
N ILE A 6 -30.38 -9.09 -52.42
CA ILE A 6 -31.28 -9.33 -51.27
C ILE A 6 -31.18 -8.12 -50.34
N LEU A 7 -32.29 -7.36 -50.24
CA LEU A 7 -32.48 -6.29 -49.26
C LEU A 7 -32.91 -6.94 -47.94
N ILE A 8 -32.12 -6.75 -46.90
CA ILE A 8 -32.51 -7.07 -45.50
C ILE A 8 -32.93 -5.74 -44.86
N ALA A 9 -34.25 -5.66 -44.58
CA ALA A 9 -34.82 -4.54 -43.80
C ALA A 9 -34.53 -4.75 -42.31
N GLY A 10 -33.73 -3.90 -41.73
CA GLY A 10 -33.48 -3.85 -40.30
C GLY A 10 -34.64 -3.16 -39.55
N LEU A 11 -35.29 -3.90 -38.65
CA LEU A 11 -36.32 -3.38 -37.73
C LEU A 11 -35.64 -2.74 -36.52
N LEU A 12 -35.69 -1.42 -36.42
CA LEU A 12 -35.27 -0.66 -35.23
C LEU A 12 -36.38 -0.74 -34.18
N ILE A 13 -36.15 -1.49 -33.11
CA ILE A 13 -37.00 -1.49 -31.92
C ILE A 13 -36.44 -0.44 -30.96
N ALA A 14 -37.16 0.68 -30.82
CA ALA A 14 -36.89 1.71 -29.82
C ALA A 14 -37.41 1.26 -28.46
N ALA A 15 -36.53 1.12 -27.46
CA ALA A 15 -36.93 0.92 -26.07
C ALA A 15 -37.25 2.29 -25.41
N PRO A 16 -38.30 2.41 -24.60
CA PRO A 16 -38.61 3.65 -23.90
C PRO A 16 -37.71 3.81 -22.67
N SER A 17 -37.06 4.97 -22.58
CA SER A 17 -36.30 5.40 -21.42
C SER A 17 -37.26 5.78 -20.30
N ALA A 18 -37.37 4.95 -19.26
CA ALA A 18 -38.02 5.30 -18.01
C ALA A 18 -37.11 6.20 -17.17
N TRP A 19 -37.33 7.49 -17.19
CA TRP A 19 -36.77 8.43 -16.22
C TRP A 19 -37.55 8.30 -14.94
N ALA A 20 -36.96 7.68 -13.91
CA ALA A 20 -37.49 7.72 -12.56
C ALA A 20 -37.35 9.14 -12.00
N GLN A 21 -38.48 9.82 -11.79
CA GLN A 21 -38.57 11.06 -11.05
C GLN A 21 -38.24 10.77 -9.58
N GLN A 22 -37.06 11.23 -9.13
CA GLN A 22 -36.74 11.31 -7.71
C GLN A 22 -37.42 12.58 -7.13
N SER A 23 -38.37 12.40 -6.23
CA SER A 23 -38.98 13.48 -5.45
C SER A 23 -37.91 14.11 -4.53
N PRO A 24 -37.90 15.43 -4.39
CA PRO A 24 -36.97 16.10 -3.46
C PRO A 24 -37.32 15.75 -2.00
N LEU A 25 -36.32 15.35 -1.23
CA LEU A 25 -36.38 15.19 0.22
C LEU A 25 -36.67 16.56 0.86
N VAL A 26 -37.86 16.72 1.38
CA VAL A 26 -38.24 17.87 2.22
C VAL A 26 -37.66 17.63 3.60
N LEU A 27 -36.65 18.43 3.97
CA LEU A 27 -36.16 18.46 5.35
C LEU A 27 -37.17 19.20 6.23
N PRO A 28 -37.50 18.72 7.45
CA PRO A 28 -38.36 19.41 8.36
C PRO A 28 -37.70 20.72 8.84
N MET A 29 -38.43 21.83 8.75
CA MET A 29 -38.03 23.12 9.31
C MET A 29 -38.04 23.01 10.84
N ILE A 30 -36.92 23.37 11.47
CA ILE A 30 -36.81 23.49 12.92
C ILE A 30 -37.46 24.82 13.29
N GLU A 31 -38.53 24.76 14.07
CA GLU A 31 -39.14 25.96 14.65
C GLU A 31 -38.22 26.62 15.69
N PRO A 32 -38.18 27.96 15.77
CA PRO A 32 -37.34 28.64 16.76
C PRO A 32 -37.88 28.39 18.17
N GLY A 33 -37.00 27.77 18.99
CA GLY A 33 -37.31 27.45 20.38
C GLY A 33 -37.59 28.68 21.23
N GLN A 34 -38.55 28.54 22.14
CA GLN A 34 -38.93 29.53 23.14
C GLN A 34 -37.76 29.87 24.07
N PRO A 35 -37.70 31.08 24.61
CA PRO A 35 -36.64 31.49 25.55
C PRO A 35 -36.77 30.71 26.86
N MET A 36 -35.69 30.09 27.29
CA MET A 36 -35.56 29.46 28.60
C MET A 36 -35.43 30.54 29.67
N GLU A 37 -36.35 30.53 30.63
CA GLU A 37 -36.22 31.31 31.86
C GLU A 37 -35.02 30.85 32.67
N ALA A 38 -34.18 31.80 33.03
CA ALA A 38 -32.99 31.55 33.86
C ALA A 38 -33.43 31.35 35.33
N SER A 39 -33.19 30.17 35.88
CA SER A 39 -33.28 29.93 37.32
C SER A 39 -32.13 30.64 38.05
N PRO A 40 -32.37 31.14 39.29
CA PRO A 40 -31.35 31.82 40.08
C PRO A 40 -30.19 30.88 40.45
N LEU A 41 -28.96 31.37 40.28
CA LEU A 41 -27.73 30.69 40.69
C LEU A 41 -27.69 30.63 42.24
N GLU A 42 -27.60 29.42 42.79
CA GLU A 42 -27.18 29.22 44.18
C GLU A 42 -25.70 29.60 44.35
N PRO A 43 -25.34 30.19 45.52
CA PRO A 43 -23.94 30.55 45.77
C PRO A 43 -23.06 29.32 45.90
N ALA A 44 -21.89 29.38 45.26
CA ALA A 44 -20.87 28.33 45.26
C ALA A 44 -20.32 28.11 46.69
N PRO A 45 -20.02 26.87 47.11
CA PRO A 45 -19.40 26.61 48.38
C PRO A 45 -17.92 27.10 48.39
N GLU A 46 -17.53 27.71 49.49
CA GLU A 46 -16.16 28.17 49.77
C GLU A 46 -15.17 27.04 49.68
N ILE A 47 -14.11 27.23 48.91
CA ILE A 47 -12.99 26.29 48.77
C ILE A 47 -12.07 26.46 50.00
N PRO A 48 -11.79 25.44 50.79
CA PRO A 48 -10.76 25.56 51.84
C PRO A 48 -9.38 25.67 51.24
N ASP A 49 -8.60 26.56 51.81
CA ASP A 49 -7.17 26.80 51.51
C ASP A 49 -6.35 25.52 51.72
N ALA A 50 -5.93 24.86 50.63
CA ALA A 50 -5.09 23.67 50.67
C ALA A 50 -3.63 24.08 50.51
N THR A 51 -3.03 24.30 51.69
CA THR A 51 -1.57 24.28 51.84
C THR A 51 -1.02 22.90 51.48
N SER A 52 -0.06 22.89 50.53
CA SER A 52 0.97 21.89 50.26
C SER A 52 0.58 20.40 50.31
N ALA A 53 0.40 19.82 49.15
CA ALA A 53 0.80 18.46 48.89
C ALA A 53 1.53 18.42 47.54
N ASP A 54 2.80 18.14 47.62
CA ASP A 54 3.67 17.76 46.49
C ASP A 54 3.22 16.36 46.05
N GLU A 55 2.11 16.35 45.27
CA GLU A 55 1.53 15.11 44.73
C GLU A 55 2.24 14.84 43.41
N LEU A 56 3.12 13.84 43.43
CA LEU A 56 3.78 13.22 42.28
C LEU A 56 2.73 12.94 41.19
N VAL A 57 2.69 13.84 40.21
CA VAL A 57 1.97 13.60 38.95
C VAL A 57 2.66 12.38 38.31
N PRO A 58 1.95 11.24 38.09
CA PRO A 58 2.54 10.14 37.36
C PRO A 58 2.97 10.64 36.00
N ALA A 59 4.25 10.45 35.65
CA ALA A 59 4.75 10.78 34.33
C ALA A 59 3.86 10.11 33.28
N ALA A 60 3.40 10.88 32.32
CA ALA A 60 2.65 10.34 31.17
C ALA A 60 3.46 9.19 30.57
N PRO A 61 2.83 8.07 30.17
CA PRO A 61 3.51 6.95 29.57
C PRO A 61 4.32 7.45 28.37
N GLN A 62 5.64 7.26 28.44
CA GLN A 62 6.53 7.65 27.36
C GLN A 62 6.21 6.75 26.17
N ARG A 63 5.87 7.37 25.03
CA ARG A 63 5.79 6.68 23.74
C ARG A 63 7.12 5.96 23.52
N GLN A 64 7.08 4.64 23.37
CA GLN A 64 8.24 3.89 22.95
C GLN A 64 8.45 4.19 21.46
N GLU A 65 9.50 4.93 21.15
CA GLU A 65 10.01 4.99 19.80
C GLU A 65 10.42 3.56 19.42
N ILE A 66 9.74 2.97 18.44
CA ILE A 66 10.32 1.86 17.71
C ILE A 66 11.49 2.52 17.00
N GLU A 67 12.71 2.36 17.55
CA GLU A 67 13.91 2.92 16.95
C GLU A 67 14.01 2.39 15.51
N ALA A 68 13.37 3.10 14.58
CA ALA A 68 13.90 3.15 13.24
C ALA A 68 15.29 3.79 13.42
N GLU A 69 16.33 2.94 13.62
CA GLU A 69 17.72 3.40 13.52
C GLU A 69 17.74 4.40 12.39
N THR A 70 18.50 5.48 12.51
CA THR A 70 18.70 6.50 11.46
C THR A 70 19.34 5.90 10.19
N THR A 71 18.88 4.72 9.84
CA THR A 71 19.24 3.96 8.65
C THR A 71 18.63 4.70 7.47
N PRO A 72 19.40 5.01 6.44
CA PRO A 72 18.86 5.60 5.21
C PRO A 72 17.68 4.77 4.71
N ALA A 73 16.61 5.43 4.26
CA ALA A 73 15.44 4.74 3.75
C ALA A 73 15.85 3.66 2.72
N PRO A 74 15.33 2.44 2.82
CA PRO A 74 15.71 1.34 1.94
C PRO A 74 15.26 1.61 0.50
N VAL A 75 16.05 1.15 -0.47
CA VAL A 75 15.61 1.15 -1.87
C VAL A 75 14.54 0.09 -2.06
N VAL A 76 13.35 0.50 -2.50
CA VAL A 76 12.26 -0.43 -2.78
C VAL A 76 12.51 -1.16 -4.10
N VAL A 77 12.43 -2.49 -4.06
CA VAL A 77 12.56 -3.39 -5.22
C VAL A 77 11.30 -4.24 -5.30
N GLU A 78 10.53 -4.07 -6.36
CA GLU A 78 9.26 -4.75 -6.58
C GLU A 78 9.40 -5.76 -7.72
N LEU A 79 9.33 -7.05 -7.40
CA LEU A 79 9.31 -8.13 -8.39
C LEU A 79 7.86 -8.45 -8.77
N PHE A 80 7.50 -8.28 -10.04
CA PHE A 80 6.25 -8.78 -10.61
C PHE A 80 6.49 -10.17 -11.19
N THR A 81 5.78 -11.17 -10.65
CA THR A 81 6.04 -12.60 -10.85
C THR A 81 4.74 -13.40 -10.89
N SER A 82 4.81 -14.70 -11.14
CA SER A 82 3.69 -15.63 -10.99
C SER A 82 4.21 -17.07 -10.82
N GLN A 83 3.50 -17.86 -10.04
CA GLN A 83 3.72 -19.31 -9.97
C GLN A 83 3.49 -20.01 -11.32
N GLY A 84 2.71 -19.40 -12.23
CA GLY A 84 2.48 -19.88 -13.58
C GLY A 84 3.66 -19.66 -14.55
N CYS A 85 4.53 -18.72 -14.26
CA CYS A 85 5.64 -18.29 -15.12
C CYS A 85 6.89 -19.16 -14.91
N ASN A 86 7.33 -19.92 -15.92
CA ASN A 86 8.47 -20.85 -15.80
C ASN A 86 9.83 -20.14 -15.77
N SER A 87 9.93 -18.90 -16.23
CA SER A 87 11.14 -18.08 -16.18
C SER A 87 11.28 -17.27 -14.89
N CYS A 88 10.26 -17.30 -14.00
CA CYS A 88 10.24 -16.50 -12.77
C CYS A 88 11.09 -17.06 -11.60
N PRO A 89 11.27 -18.38 -11.40
CA PRO A 89 11.96 -18.89 -10.22
C PRO A 89 13.39 -18.36 -9.99
N PRO A 90 14.23 -18.10 -11.01
CA PRO A 90 15.54 -17.47 -10.79
C PRO A 90 15.45 -16.04 -10.23
N ALA A 91 14.42 -15.28 -10.61
CA ALA A 91 14.19 -13.92 -10.10
C ALA A 91 13.70 -13.96 -8.66
N GLU A 92 12.83 -14.92 -8.30
CA GLU A 92 12.39 -15.15 -6.92
C GLU A 92 13.56 -15.50 -6.00
N ALA A 93 14.45 -16.40 -6.45
CA ALA A 93 15.64 -16.74 -5.68
C ALA A 93 16.54 -15.52 -5.45
N TYR A 94 16.71 -14.68 -6.47
CA TYR A 94 17.48 -13.44 -6.35
C TYR A 94 16.79 -12.41 -5.44
N LEU A 95 15.46 -12.28 -5.51
CA LEU A 95 14.72 -11.45 -4.58
C LEU A 95 14.93 -11.88 -3.12
N GLY A 96 14.99 -13.20 -2.86
CA GLY A 96 15.32 -13.73 -1.53
C GLY A 96 16.73 -13.38 -1.04
N GLU A 97 17.68 -13.14 -1.95
CA GLU A 97 19.00 -12.60 -1.59
C GLU A 97 18.92 -11.11 -1.28
N LEU A 98 18.15 -10.35 -2.08
CA LEU A 98 17.92 -8.91 -1.86
C LEU A 98 17.17 -8.65 -0.56
N ALA A 99 16.22 -9.51 -0.19
CA ALA A 99 15.44 -9.40 1.05
C ALA A 99 16.28 -9.49 2.33
N LYS A 100 17.50 -10.05 2.25
CA LYS A 100 18.44 -10.11 3.38
C LYS A 100 19.24 -8.81 3.57
N ARG A 101 19.14 -7.89 2.64
CA ARG A 101 19.90 -6.64 2.66
C ARG A 101 19.13 -5.58 3.45
N LYS A 102 19.76 -4.98 4.45
CA LYS A 102 19.17 -3.87 5.25
C LYS A 102 18.87 -2.61 4.43
N ASP A 103 19.56 -2.43 3.31
CA ASP A 103 19.45 -1.25 2.44
C ASP A 103 18.44 -1.42 1.30
N VAL A 104 17.70 -2.53 1.29
CA VAL A 104 16.71 -2.87 0.26
C VAL A 104 15.42 -3.37 0.92
N LEU A 105 14.29 -2.82 0.51
CA LEU A 105 12.96 -3.37 0.75
C LEU A 105 12.55 -4.15 -0.51
N ALA A 106 12.75 -5.46 -0.50
CA ALA A 106 12.41 -6.34 -1.60
C ALA A 106 11.01 -6.93 -1.39
N LEU A 107 10.13 -6.82 -2.39
CA LEU A 107 8.73 -7.25 -2.33
C LEU A 107 8.36 -8.05 -3.59
N SER A 108 7.63 -9.16 -3.42
CA SER A 108 7.14 -10.01 -4.51
C SER A 108 5.64 -9.79 -4.72
N PHE A 109 5.27 -9.29 -5.90
CA PHE A 109 3.90 -9.04 -6.32
C PHE A 109 3.49 -10.09 -7.36
N HIS A 110 2.56 -10.99 -6.99
CA HIS A 110 2.08 -12.03 -7.88
C HIS A 110 0.97 -11.50 -8.78
N VAL A 111 1.19 -11.53 -10.09
CA VAL A 111 0.24 -11.06 -11.11
C VAL A 111 -0.71 -12.17 -11.55
N ASP A 112 -1.95 -11.82 -11.89
CA ASP A 112 -3.03 -12.76 -12.19
C ASP A 112 -3.15 -13.16 -13.68
N TYR A 113 -2.43 -12.48 -14.58
CA TYR A 113 -2.55 -12.73 -16.01
C TYR A 113 -1.87 -14.02 -16.51
N TRP A 114 -1.32 -14.85 -15.59
CA TRP A 114 -0.83 -16.20 -15.88
C TRP A 114 -1.83 -17.30 -15.46
N ASP A 115 -2.90 -16.97 -14.73
CA ASP A 115 -3.84 -17.96 -14.16
C ASP A 115 -4.57 -18.80 -15.22
N TYR A 116 -4.65 -18.33 -16.48
CA TYR A 116 -5.29 -19.02 -17.59
C TYR A 116 -4.56 -20.27 -18.07
N ILE A 117 -3.28 -20.47 -17.70
CA ILE A 117 -2.46 -21.63 -18.16
C ILE A 117 -2.67 -22.91 -17.35
N GLY A 118 -3.74 -23.00 -16.57
CA GLY A 118 -4.15 -24.19 -15.84
C GLY A 118 -3.58 -24.30 -14.41
N TRP A 119 -2.94 -23.26 -13.91
CA TRP A 119 -2.57 -23.11 -12.50
C TRP A 119 -2.98 -21.72 -12.00
N LYS A 120 -3.86 -21.72 -10.98
CA LYS A 120 -4.23 -20.47 -10.31
C LYS A 120 -3.23 -20.16 -9.18
N ASP A 121 -2.53 -19.06 -9.32
CA ASP A 121 -1.61 -18.57 -8.29
C ASP A 121 -2.40 -18.01 -7.10
N ARG A 122 -2.26 -18.63 -5.92
CA ARG A 122 -3.03 -18.24 -4.72
C ARG A 122 -2.63 -16.90 -4.11
N TYR A 123 -1.51 -16.34 -4.56
CA TYR A 123 -1.02 -15.02 -4.13
C TYR A 123 -1.32 -13.92 -5.15
N ALA A 124 -1.79 -14.31 -6.34
CA ALA A 124 -2.09 -13.34 -7.39
C ALA A 124 -3.29 -12.46 -7.03
N ASP A 125 -3.15 -11.16 -7.34
CA ASP A 125 -4.20 -10.18 -7.16
C ASP A 125 -4.23 -9.22 -8.37
N PRO A 126 -5.43 -8.92 -8.95
CA PRO A 126 -5.59 -7.96 -10.03
C PRO A 126 -5.04 -6.56 -9.70
N ALA A 127 -5.00 -6.18 -8.43
CA ALA A 127 -4.41 -4.91 -8.00
C ALA A 127 -2.90 -4.86 -8.28
N TYR A 128 -2.20 -6.00 -8.20
CA TYR A 128 -0.77 -6.06 -8.49
C TYR A 128 -0.49 -5.95 -9.99
N THR A 129 -1.32 -6.59 -10.81
CA THR A 129 -1.29 -6.39 -12.28
C THR A 129 -1.57 -4.92 -12.64
N THR A 130 -2.51 -4.29 -11.96
CA THR A 130 -2.82 -2.87 -12.16
C THR A 130 -1.63 -1.99 -11.78
N ARG A 131 -0.95 -2.27 -10.65
CA ARG A 131 0.27 -1.57 -10.22
C ARG A 131 1.39 -1.71 -11.25
N GLN A 132 1.63 -2.92 -11.77
CA GLN A 132 2.62 -3.17 -12.81
C GLN A 132 2.35 -2.36 -14.08
N ARG A 133 1.10 -2.38 -14.56
CA ARG A 133 0.68 -1.61 -15.75
C ARG A 133 0.82 -0.10 -15.56
N ALA A 134 0.58 0.38 -14.36
CA ALA A 134 0.75 1.79 -14.02
C ALA A 134 2.23 2.18 -14.06
N TYR A 135 3.13 1.36 -13.54
CA TYR A 135 4.58 1.56 -13.69
C TYR A 135 5.03 1.54 -15.15
N ALA A 136 4.58 0.55 -15.94
CA ALA A 136 4.92 0.48 -17.36
C ALA A 136 4.54 1.76 -18.09
N LYS A 137 3.36 2.32 -17.80
CA LYS A 137 2.91 3.61 -18.34
C LYS A 137 3.77 4.79 -17.89
N THR A 138 4.15 4.83 -16.60
CA THR A 138 4.96 5.92 -16.04
C THR A 138 6.40 5.89 -16.55
N LEU A 139 6.98 4.69 -16.72
CA LEU A 139 8.33 4.49 -17.24
C LEU A 139 8.42 4.69 -18.77
N GLY A 140 7.27 4.69 -19.46
CA GLY A 140 7.18 5.17 -20.85
C GLY A 140 7.28 4.09 -21.94
N ASP A 141 7.52 2.82 -21.59
CA ASP A 141 7.58 1.71 -22.55
C ASP A 141 6.23 0.97 -22.73
N GLY A 142 5.32 1.12 -21.75
CA GLY A 142 4.01 0.50 -21.73
C GLY A 142 4.01 -1.02 -21.65
N MET A 143 5.18 -1.65 -21.52
CA MET A 143 5.33 -3.09 -21.53
C MET A 143 5.23 -3.69 -20.12
N VAL A 144 4.48 -4.79 -20.00
CA VAL A 144 4.45 -5.64 -18.82
C VAL A 144 4.93 -7.04 -19.18
N TYR A 145 5.77 -7.60 -18.33
CA TYR A 145 6.31 -8.96 -18.52
C TYR A 145 6.64 -9.58 -17.16
N THR A 146 6.90 -10.87 -17.12
CA THR A 146 7.43 -11.54 -15.93
C THR A 146 8.63 -12.43 -16.31
N PRO A 147 9.63 -12.50 -15.42
CA PRO A 147 9.80 -11.71 -14.19
C PRO A 147 10.25 -10.28 -14.49
N GLN A 148 9.52 -9.27 -13.99
CA GLN A 148 9.91 -7.86 -14.08
C GLN A 148 10.25 -7.32 -12.69
N ILE A 149 11.40 -6.68 -12.53
CA ILE A 149 11.76 -5.93 -11.33
C ILE A 149 11.64 -4.43 -11.63
N ILE A 150 10.91 -3.72 -10.75
CA ILE A 150 10.90 -2.25 -10.70
C ILE A 150 11.76 -1.83 -9.52
N VAL A 151 12.74 -0.95 -9.78
CA VAL A 151 13.63 -0.41 -8.75
C VAL A 151 13.22 1.02 -8.42
N ALA A 152 12.82 1.25 -7.18
CA ALA A 152 12.42 2.55 -6.64
C ALA A 152 11.38 3.30 -7.50
N GLY A 153 10.51 2.59 -8.23
CA GLY A 153 9.52 3.19 -9.13
C GLY A 153 10.12 4.00 -10.28
N ALA A 154 11.43 3.90 -10.55
CA ALA A 154 12.17 4.77 -11.46
C ALA A 154 12.84 4.05 -12.62
N SER A 155 12.99 2.74 -12.56
CA SER A 155 13.54 1.92 -13.64
C SER A 155 13.03 0.49 -13.53
N ASP A 156 13.04 -0.24 -14.65
CA ASP A 156 12.71 -1.65 -14.71
C ASP A 156 13.86 -2.49 -15.28
N ALA A 157 13.81 -3.78 -15.01
CA ALA A 157 14.73 -4.77 -15.56
C ALA A 157 14.09 -6.17 -15.56
N VAL A 158 14.59 -7.06 -16.42
CA VAL A 158 14.29 -8.49 -16.30
C VAL A 158 14.78 -8.98 -14.94
N GLY A 159 13.89 -9.52 -14.13
CA GLY A 159 14.15 -9.83 -12.71
C GLY A 159 15.29 -10.83 -12.47
N SER A 160 15.62 -11.68 -13.44
CA SER A 160 16.76 -12.59 -13.39
C SER A 160 18.10 -11.94 -13.80
N ASN A 161 18.09 -10.71 -14.35
CA ASN A 161 19.31 -9.98 -14.73
C ASN A 161 19.89 -9.22 -13.52
N ARG A 162 20.60 -9.94 -12.67
CA ARG A 162 21.19 -9.43 -11.42
C ARG A 162 22.05 -8.18 -11.63
N GLY A 163 22.89 -8.18 -12.66
CA GLY A 163 23.81 -7.05 -12.92
C GLY A 163 23.06 -5.74 -13.21
N THR A 164 22.00 -5.81 -14.01
CA THR A 164 21.17 -4.64 -14.31
C THR A 164 20.41 -4.17 -13.07
N VAL A 165 19.84 -5.09 -12.28
CA VAL A 165 19.11 -4.76 -11.06
C VAL A 165 20.03 -4.14 -10.01
N ASP A 166 21.22 -4.71 -9.78
CA ASP A 166 22.19 -4.14 -8.82
C ASP A 166 22.68 -2.75 -9.25
N ALA A 167 22.91 -2.54 -10.54
CA ALA A 167 23.24 -1.20 -11.06
C ALA A 167 22.12 -0.20 -10.83
N ALA A 168 20.86 -0.60 -11.05
CA ALA A 168 19.68 0.23 -10.80
C ALA A 168 19.52 0.56 -9.31
N ILE A 169 19.73 -0.40 -8.41
CA ILE A 169 19.70 -0.17 -6.95
C ILE A 169 20.78 0.85 -6.57
N LYS A 170 22.02 0.68 -7.05
CA LYS A 170 23.10 1.64 -6.80
C LYS A 170 22.78 3.04 -7.31
N GLN A 171 22.19 3.12 -8.50
CA GLN A 171 21.77 4.39 -9.10
C GLN A 171 20.65 5.06 -8.28
N ALA A 172 19.64 4.29 -7.82
CA ALA A 172 18.56 4.80 -7.00
C ALA A 172 19.09 5.43 -5.71
N LYS A 173 20.03 4.79 -5.01
CA LYS A 173 20.68 5.34 -3.80
C LYS A 173 21.38 6.67 -4.01
N THR A 174 21.97 6.88 -5.19
CA THR A 174 22.74 8.10 -5.47
C THR A 174 21.86 9.23 -6.02
N ARG A 175 20.78 8.91 -6.72
CA ARG A 175 19.95 9.91 -7.42
C ARG A 175 18.69 10.31 -6.68
N LEU A 176 18.11 9.39 -5.91
CA LEU A 176 16.86 9.64 -5.19
C LEU A 176 17.20 10.14 -3.78
N LYS A 177 16.70 11.33 -3.44
CA LYS A 177 16.75 11.85 -2.08
C LYS A 177 15.64 11.18 -1.26
N MET A 178 15.93 9.96 -0.79
CA MET A 178 14.97 9.20 0.01
C MET A 178 14.76 9.87 1.37
N GLN A 179 13.50 10.10 1.72
CA GLN A 179 13.11 10.64 3.02
C GLN A 179 13.02 9.51 4.05
N ALA A 180 13.55 9.75 5.24
CA ALA A 180 13.35 8.83 6.36
C ALA A 180 11.92 9.00 6.89
N LEU A 181 11.19 7.90 6.98
CA LEU A 181 9.88 7.83 7.63
C LEU A 181 10.07 7.18 9.00
N LYS A 182 9.28 7.60 9.98
CA LYS A 182 9.30 7.03 11.31
C LYS A 182 7.96 6.40 11.61
N ILE A 183 7.99 5.19 12.16
CA ILE A 183 6.82 4.51 12.70
C ILE A 183 6.87 4.63 14.21
N GLU A 184 5.76 5.03 14.82
CA GLU A 184 5.60 5.05 16.26
C GLU A 184 4.44 4.15 16.67
N ARG A 185 4.60 3.49 17.79
CA ARG A 185 3.55 2.71 18.44
C ARG A 185 3.24 3.30 19.80
N ASP A 186 1.98 3.54 20.08
CA ASP A 186 1.52 3.87 21.43
C ASP A 186 1.44 2.57 22.25
N PRO A 187 2.26 2.40 23.30
CA PRO A 187 2.28 1.16 24.08
C PRO A 187 1.01 0.95 24.91
N ALA A 188 0.22 2.01 25.16
CA ALA A 188 -0.99 1.93 25.96
C ALA A 188 -2.21 1.52 25.12
N SER A 189 -2.34 2.08 23.91
CA SER A 189 -3.45 1.81 23.00
C SER A 189 -3.13 0.76 21.92
N GLY A 190 -1.83 0.52 21.65
CA GLY A 190 -1.37 -0.29 20.52
C GLY A 190 -1.55 0.41 19.17
N GLU A 191 -1.93 1.69 19.14
CA GLU A 191 -2.09 2.45 17.92
C GLU A 191 -0.72 2.66 17.24
N VAL A 192 -0.69 2.43 15.93
CA VAL A 192 0.51 2.64 15.10
C VAL A 192 0.32 3.91 14.29
N SER A 193 1.31 4.77 14.28
CA SER A 193 1.32 6.01 13.51
C SER A 193 2.58 6.15 12.66
N LEU A 194 2.41 6.80 11.51
CA LEU A 194 3.46 7.15 10.58
C LEU A 194 3.76 8.65 10.74
N GLU A 195 5.00 8.99 11.07
CA GLU A 195 5.47 10.37 11.03
C GLU A 195 6.04 10.70 9.66
N LEU A 196 5.50 11.74 9.06
CA LEU A 196 5.90 12.29 7.78
C LEU A 196 6.69 13.58 8.04
N PRO A 197 7.96 13.68 7.62
CA PRO A 197 8.74 14.90 7.80
C PRO A 197 8.29 16.02 6.86
N GLU A 198 8.79 17.24 7.08
CA GLU A 198 8.72 18.27 6.06
C GLU A 198 9.68 17.95 4.90
N ALA A 199 9.19 18.04 3.67
CA ALA A 199 9.95 17.75 2.46
C ALA A 199 9.47 18.62 1.29
N ASP A 200 10.42 19.05 0.46
CA ASP A 200 10.13 19.75 -0.79
C ASP A 200 9.84 18.71 -1.89
N LEU A 201 8.53 18.48 -2.14
CA LEU A 201 8.06 17.52 -3.13
C LEU A 201 7.59 18.23 -4.40
N PRO A 202 8.03 17.80 -5.59
CA PRO A 202 7.60 18.39 -6.85
C PRO A 202 6.11 18.18 -7.13
N VAL A 203 5.55 17.09 -6.62
CA VAL A 203 4.14 16.72 -6.65
C VAL A 203 3.84 15.89 -5.38
N PRO A 204 2.58 15.86 -4.90
CA PRO A 204 2.22 15.02 -3.76
C PRO A 204 2.57 13.55 -3.97
N ALA A 205 2.96 12.87 -2.91
CA ALA A 205 3.25 11.43 -2.92
C ALA A 205 2.06 10.62 -2.39
N THR A 206 1.74 9.51 -3.05
CA THR A 206 0.78 8.55 -2.56
C THR A 206 1.45 7.59 -1.59
N LEU A 207 0.82 7.39 -0.43
CA LEU A 207 1.26 6.47 0.62
C LEU A 207 0.54 5.13 0.46
N TRP A 208 1.33 4.08 0.30
CA TRP A 208 0.87 2.70 0.18
C TRP A 208 1.27 1.92 1.43
N LEU A 209 0.29 1.30 2.08
CA LEU A 209 0.52 0.27 3.10
C LEU A 209 0.59 -1.08 2.38
N VAL A 210 1.68 -1.79 2.59
CA VAL A 210 1.93 -3.12 2.04
C VAL A 210 2.10 -4.08 3.20
N THR A 211 1.39 -5.21 3.18
CA THR A 211 1.66 -6.33 4.08
C THR A 211 2.20 -7.51 3.28
N TYR A 212 3.13 -8.27 3.87
CA TYR A 212 3.79 -9.36 3.16
C TYR A 212 4.17 -10.51 4.10
N GLN A 213 4.37 -11.70 3.53
CA GLN A 213 4.89 -12.87 4.22
C GLN A 213 6.34 -13.11 3.80
N TYR A 214 7.22 -13.35 4.77
CA TYR A 214 8.67 -13.46 4.53
C TYR A 214 9.04 -14.59 3.59
N GLN A 215 8.42 -15.76 3.76
CA GLN A 215 8.71 -16.90 2.92
C GLN A 215 7.50 -17.80 2.76
N ASN A 216 7.24 -18.20 1.54
CA ASN A 216 6.19 -19.17 1.20
C ASN A 216 6.76 -20.30 0.36
N GLN A 217 6.22 -21.51 0.50
CA GLN A 217 6.58 -22.65 -0.33
C GLN A 217 5.33 -23.36 -0.82
N ASP A 218 5.26 -23.61 -2.12
CA ASP A 218 4.14 -24.26 -2.77
C ASP A 218 4.57 -25.37 -3.71
N ALA A 219 3.82 -26.49 -3.67
CA ALA A 219 3.96 -27.57 -4.64
C ALA A 219 3.00 -27.31 -5.82
N ILE A 220 3.53 -27.09 -6.99
CA ILE A 220 2.78 -26.76 -8.20
C ILE A 220 2.24 -28.03 -8.86
N LYS A 221 0.92 -28.12 -9.00
CA LYS A 221 0.26 -29.34 -9.48
C LYS A 221 -0.06 -29.34 -10.98
N SER A 222 -0.06 -28.17 -11.60
CA SER A 222 -0.39 -27.99 -13.03
C SER A 222 0.30 -26.76 -13.62
N GLY A 223 0.10 -26.46 -14.92
CA GLY A 223 0.78 -25.38 -15.62
C GLY A 223 2.23 -25.68 -15.93
N GLU A 224 3.00 -24.64 -16.34
CA GLU A 224 4.39 -24.77 -16.80
C GLU A 224 5.36 -25.19 -15.70
N ASN A 225 5.08 -24.90 -14.44
CA ASN A 225 5.89 -25.27 -13.29
C ASN A 225 5.42 -26.56 -12.59
N ARG A 226 4.56 -27.36 -13.25
CA ARG A 226 4.05 -28.63 -12.70
C ARG A 226 5.17 -29.51 -12.15
N GLY A 227 4.98 -30.04 -10.94
CA GLY A 227 5.89 -30.94 -10.25
C GLY A 227 7.01 -30.23 -9.49
N ARG A 228 7.15 -28.91 -9.63
CA ARG A 228 8.16 -28.12 -8.89
C ARG A 228 7.63 -27.73 -7.52
N LYS A 229 8.54 -27.52 -6.58
CA LYS A 229 8.31 -26.76 -5.34
C LYS A 229 8.88 -25.36 -5.56
N LEU A 230 8.03 -24.36 -5.54
CA LEU A 230 8.44 -22.95 -5.67
C LEU A 230 8.53 -22.31 -4.30
N VAL A 231 9.53 -21.48 -4.12
CA VAL A 231 9.74 -20.66 -2.93
C VAL A 231 9.63 -19.20 -3.36
N SER A 232 8.79 -18.43 -2.67
CA SER A 232 8.63 -16.99 -2.85
C SER A 232 9.03 -16.28 -1.58
N PHE A 233 9.61 -15.09 -1.71
CA PHE A 233 10.09 -14.28 -0.61
C PHE A 233 9.37 -12.94 -0.55
N ASN A 234 9.10 -12.45 0.67
CA ASN A 234 8.40 -11.19 0.91
C ASN A 234 7.16 -11.03 -0.01
N THR A 235 6.36 -12.11 -0.04
CA THR A 235 5.16 -12.19 -0.88
C THR A 235 4.11 -11.23 -0.37
N VAL A 236 3.74 -10.24 -1.18
CA VAL A 236 2.73 -9.24 -0.84
C VAL A 236 1.37 -9.91 -0.67
N ARG A 237 0.70 -9.56 0.45
CA ARG A 237 -0.60 -10.08 0.83
C ARG A 237 -1.71 -9.03 0.78
N SER A 238 -1.34 -7.77 0.90
CA SER A 238 -2.24 -6.64 0.66
C SER A 238 -1.47 -5.40 0.21
N LEU A 239 -2.15 -4.58 -0.57
CA LEU A 239 -1.68 -3.27 -1.01
C LEU A 239 -2.84 -2.29 -0.86
N GLN A 240 -2.68 -1.27 -0.04
CA GLN A 240 -3.73 -0.31 0.26
C GLN A 240 -3.19 1.12 0.20
N LYS A 241 -3.90 2.00 -0.50
CA LYS A 241 -3.66 3.45 -0.41
C LYS A 241 -4.16 3.94 0.95
N VAL A 242 -3.26 4.48 1.77
CA VAL A 242 -3.59 4.95 3.12
C VAL A 242 -3.58 6.47 3.26
N GLY A 243 -3.03 7.18 2.29
CA GLY A 243 -3.01 8.63 2.32
C GLY A 243 -2.28 9.26 1.12
N VAL A 244 -2.17 10.57 1.20
CA VAL A 244 -1.38 11.40 0.28
C VAL A 244 -0.56 12.36 1.14
N TRP A 245 0.74 12.44 0.84
CA TRP A 245 1.68 13.35 1.48
C TRP A 245 2.03 14.49 0.54
N ASP A 246 1.73 15.70 0.95
CA ASP A 246 1.95 16.92 0.16
C ASP A 246 3.29 17.61 0.48
N GLY A 247 4.15 16.96 1.27
CA GLY A 247 5.43 17.50 1.72
C GLY A 247 5.39 18.20 3.07
N ARG A 248 4.20 18.41 3.67
CA ARG A 248 4.11 18.99 5.02
C ARG A 248 4.37 17.92 6.08
N ALA A 249 5.01 18.34 7.16
CA ALA A 249 5.13 17.50 8.34
C ALA A 249 3.76 17.16 8.92
N SER A 250 3.50 15.86 9.15
CA SER A 250 2.22 15.38 9.68
C SER A 250 2.34 13.98 10.24
N THR A 251 1.36 13.56 11.01
CA THR A 251 1.24 12.20 11.54
C THR A 251 0.00 11.53 10.99
N LEU A 252 0.13 10.32 10.47
CA LEU A 252 -0.95 9.50 9.94
C LEU A 252 -1.15 8.27 10.84
N ALA A 253 -2.34 8.12 11.42
CA ALA A 253 -2.71 6.91 12.13
C ALA A 253 -2.91 5.75 11.13
N LEU A 254 -2.30 4.60 11.41
CA LEU A 254 -2.38 3.39 10.60
C LEU A 254 -3.32 2.38 11.27
N ASN A 255 -4.39 2.01 10.58
CA ASN A 255 -5.25 0.93 11.05
C ASN A 255 -4.77 -0.41 10.48
N LEU A 256 -4.02 -1.16 11.26
CA LEU A 256 -3.47 -2.46 10.86
C LEU A 256 -4.37 -3.65 11.19
N SER A 257 -5.44 -3.45 11.97
CA SER A 257 -6.29 -4.53 12.50
C SER A 257 -6.99 -5.37 11.42
N ALA A 258 -7.38 -4.75 10.32
CA ALA A 258 -8.01 -5.45 9.19
C ALA A 258 -7.01 -6.34 8.45
N GLN A 259 -5.77 -5.87 8.29
CA GLN A 259 -4.69 -6.55 7.60
C GLN A 259 -4.16 -7.74 8.41
N ALA A 260 -4.07 -7.59 9.74
CA ALA A 260 -3.70 -8.67 10.64
C ALA A 260 -4.58 -9.89 10.50
N LYS A 261 -5.90 -9.66 10.47
CA LYS A 261 -6.90 -10.73 10.41
C LYS A 261 -6.99 -11.40 9.05
N ALA A 262 -6.68 -10.68 7.97
CA ALA A 262 -6.98 -11.14 6.62
C ALA A 262 -5.99 -12.18 6.08
N ASN A 263 -4.68 -12.04 6.34
CA ASN A 263 -3.66 -12.80 5.61
C ASN A 263 -2.48 -13.26 6.45
N ASN A 264 -2.51 -13.08 7.77
CA ASN A 264 -1.41 -13.43 8.69
C ASN A 264 -0.03 -12.98 8.14
N PRO A 265 0.17 -11.67 7.95
CA PRO A 265 1.42 -11.15 7.43
C PRO A 265 2.53 -11.24 8.48
N ASP A 266 3.78 -11.38 8.03
CA ASP A 266 4.97 -11.34 8.88
C ASP A 266 5.52 -9.91 8.97
N GLY A 267 5.39 -9.12 7.90
CA GLY A 267 5.91 -7.76 7.82
C GLY A 267 4.94 -6.77 7.17
N CYS A 268 5.17 -5.50 7.51
CA CYS A 268 4.50 -4.35 6.93
C CYS A 268 5.52 -3.37 6.34
N ALA A 269 5.09 -2.61 5.36
CA ALA A 269 5.87 -1.49 4.84
C ALA A 269 4.95 -0.33 4.44
N ILE A 270 5.48 0.88 4.55
CA ILE A 270 4.92 2.07 3.91
C ILE A 270 5.85 2.46 2.77
N ILE A 271 5.25 2.69 1.61
CA ILE A 271 5.95 3.15 0.40
C ILE A 271 5.31 4.45 -0.05
N ALA A 272 6.11 5.49 -0.25
CA ALA A 272 5.67 6.79 -0.77
C ALA A 272 6.12 6.94 -2.24
N ASN A 273 5.18 6.86 -3.18
CA ASN A 273 5.42 7.11 -4.59
C ASN A 273 5.03 8.54 -4.95
N LEU A 274 5.89 9.29 -5.64
CA LEU A 274 5.51 10.57 -6.26
C LEU A 274 4.35 10.35 -7.21
N ALA A 275 3.35 11.20 -7.15
CA ALA A 275 2.05 10.96 -7.76
C ALA A 275 1.50 9.59 -7.28
N ASP A 276 0.90 8.77 -8.15
CA ASP A 276 0.41 7.44 -7.75
C ASP A 276 1.46 6.34 -7.94
N TYR A 277 2.28 6.41 -9.00
CA TYR A 277 3.22 5.34 -9.39
C TYR A 277 4.52 5.90 -10.00
N GLY A 278 4.94 7.08 -9.59
CA GLY A 278 6.24 7.64 -9.94
C GLY A 278 7.36 7.10 -9.05
N PRO A 279 8.52 7.74 -9.04
CA PRO A 279 9.64 7.36 -8.18
C PRO A 279 9.24 7.24 -6.72
N VAL A 280 9.75 6.22 -6.06
CA VAL A 280 9.65 6.07 -4.61
C VAL A 280 10.63 7.04 -3.96
N ILE A 281 10.11 7.88 -3.06
CA ILE A 281 10.87 8.92 -2.36
C ILE A 281 11.03 8.64 -0.87
N ALA A 282 10.25 7.71 -0.34
CA ALA A 282 10.38 7.28 1.04
C ALA A 282 9.84 5.86 1.19
N ALA A 283 10.44 5.09 2.10
CA ALA A 283 9.93 3.80 2.52
C ALA A 283 10.40 3.48 3.92
N VAL A 284 9.57 2.76 4.66
CA VAL A 284 9.90 2.16 5.94
C VAL A 284 9.25 0.79 6.03
N ALA A 285 9.96 -0.18 6.60
CA ALA A 285 9.44 -1.52 6.86
C ALA A 285 9.57 -1.84 8.34
N PHE A 286 8.66 -2.63 8.86
CA PHE A 286 8.62 -3.07 10.25
C PHE A 286 7.96 -4.44 10.34
N ASP A 287 8.34 -5.21 11.37
CA ASP A 287 7.77 -6.51 11.63
C ASP A 287 6.33 -6.37 12.12
N PHE A 288 5.46 -7.26 11.64
CA PHE A 288 4.04 -7.18 11.99
C PHE A 288 3.83 -7.45 13.47
N ASP A 289 4.57 -8.41 14.03
CA ASP A 289 4.49 -8.78 15.45
C ASP A 289 4.99 -7.66 16.39
N GLU A 290 5.89 -6.80 15.93
CA GLU A 290 6.34 -5.63 16.70
C GLU A 290 5.29 -4.50 16.71
N ALA A 291 4.34 -4.53 15.77
CA ALA A 291 3.26 -3.56 15.67
C ALA A 291 1.98 -3.96 16.43
N TRP A 292 1.96 -5.14 17.10
CA TRP A 292 0.78 -5.69 17.83
C TRP A 292 1.06 -5.93 19.28
#